data_61b4dd38cf33993c2487ff2e6e5ae1b1
#
_entry.id   61b4dd38cf33993c2487ff2e6e5ae1b1
#
_cell.length_a   1.000
_cell.length_b   1.000
_cell.length_c   1.000
_cell.angle_alpha   90.00
_cell.angle_beta   90.00
_cell.angle_gamma   90.00
#
_symmetry.space_group_name_H-M   'P 1'
#
loop_
_entity.id
_entity.type
_entity.pdbx_description
1 polymer ?
#
loop_
_entity_poly.entity_id
_entity_poly.type
_entity_poly.pdbx_seq_one_letter_code
_entity_poly.pdbx_strand_id
1 'polypeptide(L)'
;NTIRFIDSTLAQMEGQIKDAESELKDFRRGKNIFEIEGGGEMLTQKLSELDLQKDVLERKLKYLNNLRSYLVKSSDFSRLPAPTVAGIDEPNIITNVTALIQLSAKRDELSYSVKSTKMFSEFDVEMEAIKNVLLENIETYKNFLQIDFNQVNRNIARAEGEVSQLPEIQQDYIKIARKYDLKDQ
;
A
#
# COMPACT_ATOMS: atom_id res chain seq x y z
N ASN A 1 -7.67 4.75 22.67
CA ASN A 1 -6.32 4.15 22.41
C ASN A 1 -5.82 4.38 20.97
N THR A 2 -6.71 4.49 19.97
CA THR A 2 -6.33 4.69 18.56
C THR A 2 -5.67 6.06 18.31
N ILE A 3 -6.16 7.13 18.93
CA ILE A 3 -5.60 8.49 18.81
C ILE A 3 -4.17 8.54 19.35
N ARG A 4 -3.93 7.98 20.53
CA ARG A 4 -2.57 7.92 21.12
C ARG A 4 -1.58 7.11 20.28
N PHE A 5 -2.05 6.07 19.59
CA PHE A 5 -1.24 5.29 18.67
C PHE A 5 -0.87 6.10 17.43
N ILE A 6 -1.83 6.83 16.84
CA ILE A 6 -1.61 7.71 15.69
C ILE A 6 -0.64 8.83 16.07
N ASP A 7 -0.84 9.50 17.21
CA ASP A 7 0.04 10.57 17.70
C ASP A 7 1.46 10.07 17.94
N SER A 8 1.61 8.87 18.52
CA SER A 8 2.92 8.25 18.73
C SER A 8 3.61 7.89 17.41
N THR A 9 2.86 7.40 16.43
CA THR A 9 3.37 7.05 15.10
C THR A 9 3.79 8.30 14.33
N LEU A 10 2.98 9.36 14.37
CA LEU A 10 3.31 10.66 13.77
C LEU A 10 4.57 11.27 14.38
N ALA A 11 4.67 11.31 15.71
CA ALA A 11 5.84 11.82 16.41
C ALA A 11 7.12 11.02 16.07
N GLN A 12 7.01 9.70 15.93
CA GLN A 12 8.11 8.85 15.50
C GLN A 12 8.53 9.13 14.05
N MET A 13 7.56 9.31 13.15
CA MET A 13 7.82 9.66 11.74
C MET A 13 8.46 11.05 11.62
N GLU A 14 7.96 12.06 12.33
CA GLU A 14 8.54 13.40 12.39
C GLU A 14 9.99 13.38 12.91
N GLY A 15 10.24 12.58 13.96
CA GLY A 15 11.60 12.38 14.47
C GLY A 15 12.53 11.76 13.40
N GLN A 16 12.07 10.75 12.70
CA GLN A 16 12.85 10.10 11.65
C GLN A 16 13.11 11.00 10.43
N ILE A 17 12.15 11.84 10.04
CA ILE A 17 12.32 12.85 8.97
C ILE A 17 13.37 13.86 9.39
N LYS A 18 13.27 14.41 10.61
CA LYS A 18 14.23 15.38 11.13
C LYS A 18 15.66 14.83 11.22
N ASP A 19 15.80 13.56 11.63
CA ASP A 19 17.10 12.89 11.68
C ASP A 19 17.67 12.71 10.27
N ALA A 20 16.85 12.30 9.29
CA ALA A 20 17.27 12.17 7.89
C ALA A 20 17.64 13.51 7.25
N GLU A 21 16.91 14.60 7.55
CA GLU A 21 17.25 15.97 7.13
C GLU A 21 18.59 16.43 7.71
N SER A 22 18.80 16.18 9.00
CA SER A 22 20.06 16.53 9.67
C SER A 22 21.24 15.77 9.07
N GLU A 23 21.07 14.45 8.85
CA GLU A 23 22.08 13.59 8.25
C GLU A 23 22.44 14.05 6.82
N LEU A 24 21.44 14.42 6.02
CA LEU A 24 21.65 14.95 4.67
C LEU A 24 22.34 16.31 4.69
N LYS A 25 21.97 17.20 5.62
CA LYS A 25 22.57 18.53 5.79
C LYS A 25 24.02 18.45 6.24
N ASP A 26 24.31 17.56 7.19
CA ASP A 26 25.67 17.36 7.71
C ASP A 26 26.57 16.72 6.66
N PHE A 27 26.05 15.77 5.88
CA PHE A 27 26.74 15.16 4.75
C PHE A 27 27.10 16.22 3.67
N ARG A 28 26.14 17.10 3.31
CA ARG A 28 26.38 18.20 2.36
C ARG A 28 27.42 19.19 2.86
N ARG A 29 27.41 19.54 4.16
CA ARG A 29 28.37 20.48 4.77
C ARG A 29 29.76 19.89 4.91
N GLY A 30 29.86 18.63 5.30
CA GLY A 30 31.14 18.00 5.59
C GLY A 30 31.99 17.68 4.37
N LYS A 31 31.38 17.55 3.18
CA LYS A 31 32.04 17.05 1.98
C LYS A 31 32.12 17.98 0.79
N ASN A 32 31.67 19.25 0.93
CA ASN A 32 31.73 20.26 -0.16
C ASN A 32 31.18 19.73 -1.51
N ILE A 33 30.11 18.94 -1.49
CA ILE A 33 29.53 18.34 -2.68
C ILE A 33 28.70 19.40 -3.40
N PHE A 34 29.34 20.25 -4.19
CA PHE A 34 28.68 21.19 -5.09
C PHE A 34 28.40 20.60 -6.48
N GLU A 35 28.93 19.43 -6.79
CA GLU A 35 28.80 18.81 -8.12
C GLU A 35 28.48 17.33 -8.00
N ILE A 36 27.19 17.00 -7.80
CA ILE A 36 26.66 15.74 -8.31
C ILE A 36 26.36 16.00 -9.76
N GLU A 37 27.39 15.99 -10.62
CA GLU A 37 27.20 16.17 -12.05
C GLU A 37 26.20 15.14 -12.59
N GLY A 38 25.08 15.64 -13.11
CA GLY A 38 24.08 15.06 -14.01
C GLY A 38 23.60 13.61 -13.77
N GLY A 39 24.49 12.67 -13.60
CA GLY A 39 24.18 11.25 -13.51
C GLY A 39 23.68 10.81 -12.12
N GLY A 40 24.27 11.32 -11.06
CA GLY A 40 23.88 10.96 -9.68
C GLY A 40 22.51 11.50 -9.28
N GLU A 41 22.17 12.72 -9.71
CA GLU A 41 20.88 13.33 -9.44
C GLU A 41 19.75 12.59 -10.17
N MET A 42 19.95 12.26 -11.46
CA MET A 42 18.98 11.47 -12.23
C MET A 42 18.75 10.08 -11.63
N LEU A 43 19.80 9.40 -11.16
CA LEU A 43 19.68 8.10 -10.50
C LEU A 43 18.97 8.20 -9.16
N THR A 44 19.23 9.27 -8.38
CA THR A 44 18.53 9.52 -7.12
C THR A 44 17.03 9.67 -7.37
N GLN A 45 16.64 10.53 -8.30
CA GLN A 45 15.24 10.75 -8.66
C GLN A 45 14.58 9.47 -9.16
N LYS A 46 15.22 8.75 -10.06
CA LYS A 46 14.73 7.48 -10.61
C LYS A 46 14.50 6.43 -9.52
N LEU A 47 15.43 6.30 -8.57
CA LEU A 47 15.30 5.35 -7.47
C LEU A 47 14.19 5.77 -6.50
N SER A 48 14.08 7.05 -6.17
CA SER A 48 13.00 7.56 -5.33
C SER A 48 11.63 7.29 -5.96
N GLU A 49 11.46 7.55 -7.24
CA GLU A 49 10.22 7.24 -7.97
C GLU A 49 9.89 5.74 -7.96
N LEU A 50 10.89 4.88 -8.15
CA LEU A 50 10.72 3.43 -8.12
C LEU A 50 10.37 2.92 -6.71
N ASP A 51 11.00 3.46 -5.67
CA ASP A 51 10.69 3.14 -4.28
C ASP A 51 9.24 3.50 -3.93
N LEU A 52 8.74 4.64 -4.42
CA LEU A 52 7.35 5.07 -4.27
C LEU A 52 6.37 4.14 -4.98
N GLN A 53 6.68 3.78 -6.23
CA GLN A 53 5.86 2.82 -6.99
C GLN A 53 5.80 1.48 -6.26
N LYS A 54 6.93 1.01 -5.73
CA LYS A 54 7.01 -0.21 -4.93
C LYS A 54 6.12 -0.15 -3.70
N ASP A 55 6.20 0.94 -2.94
CA ASP A 55 5.39 1.14 -1.72
C ASP A 55 3.88 1.15 -2.01
N VAL A 56 3.46 1.81 -3.08
CA VAL A 56 2.05 1.79 -3.53
C VAL A 56 1.59 0.38 -3.85
N LEU A 57 2.40 -0.40 -4.58
CA LEU A 57 2.07 -1.79 -4.93
C LEU A 57 2.04 -2.70 -3.71
N GLU A 58 2.95 -2.52 -2.76
CA GLU A 58 2.96 -3.27 -1.49
C GLU A 58 1.70 -3.00 -0.67
N ARG A 59 1.26 -1.75 -0.56
CA ARG A 59 0.02 -1.39 0.14
C ARG A 59 -1.20 -2.03 -0.51
N LYS A 60 -1.30 -1.99 -1.84
CA LYS A 60 -2.39 -2.64 -2.58
C LYS A 60 -2.40 -4.15 -2.35
N LEU A 61 -1.26 -4.81 -2.49
CA LEU A 61 -1.12 -6.25 -2.26
C LEU A 61 -1.47 -6.65 -0.82
N LYS A 62 -1.01 -5.89 0.16
CA LYS A 62 -1.32 -6.10 1.58
C LYS A 62 -2.82 -5.99 1.84
N TYR A 63 -3.46 -4.95 1.30
CA TYR A 63 -4.91 -4.79 1.41
C TYR A 63 -5.65 -6.00 0.84
N LEU A 64 -5.32 -6.43 -0.39
CA LEU A 64 -5.99 -7.56 -1.05
C LEU A 64 -5.79 -8.87 -0.29
N ASN A 65 -4.62 -9.11 0.27
CA ASN A 65 -4.36 -10.28 1.11
C ASN A 65 -5.20 -10.25 2.39
N ASN A 66 -5.32 -9.09 3.04
CA ASN A 66 -6.15 -8.91 4.22
C ASN A 66 -7.64 -9.09 3.89
N LEU A 67 -8.10 -8.48 2.80
CA LEU A 67 -9.48 -8.61 2.32
C LEU A 67 -9.81 -10.08 2.03
N ARG A 68 -8.97 -10.79 1.29
CA ARG A 68 -9.12 -12.21 1.02
C ARG A 68 -9.22 -13.03 2.31
N SER A 69 -8.31 -12.79 3.24
CA SER A 69 -8.29 -13.49 4.54
C SER A 69 -9.57 -13.23 5.34
N TYR A 70 -10.07 -12.00 5.32
CA TYR A 70 -11.32 -11.65 5.99
C TYR A 70 -12.52 -12.36 5.34
N LEU A 71 -12.63 -12.34 4.02
CA LEU A 71 -13.72 -12.99 3.28
C LEU A 71 -13.79 -14.50 3.53
N VAL A 72 -12.65 -15.15 3.70
CA VAL A 72 -12.59 -16.59 3.96
C VAL A 72 -12.97 -16.93 5.41
N LYS A 73 -12.63 -16.05 6.37
CA LYS A 73 -12.77 -16.33 7.81
C LYS A 73 -14.06 -15.80 8.43
N SER A 74 -14.70 -14.81 7.82
CA SER A 74 -15.88 -14.13 8.36
C SER A 74 -17.12 -14.39 7.53
N SER A 75 -18.28 -14.37 8.17
CA SER A 75 -19.59 -14.34 7.55
C SER A 75 -20.29 -12.98 7.68
N ASP A 76 -19.75 -12.07 8.48
CA ASP A 76 -20.21 -10.69 8.62
C ASP A 76 -19.30 -9.78 7.78
N PHE A 77 -19.88 -9.15 6.76
CA PHE A 77 -19.17 -8.27 5.83
C PHE A 77 -19.49 -6.78 6.03
N SER A 78 -20.23 -6.42 7.07
CA SER A 78 -20.61 -5.04 7.35
C SER A 78 -19.44 -4.10 7.64
N ARG A 79 -18.29 -4.66 8.02
CA ARG A 79 -17.08 -3.92 8.43
C ARG A 79 -15.89 -4.10 7.48
N LEU A 80 -16.14 -4.48 6.24
CA LEU A 80 -15.07 -4.54 5.25
C LEU A 80 -14.44 -3.16 5.05
N PRO A 81 -13.09 -3.05 5.05
CA PRO A 81 -12.44 -1.79 4.77
C PRO A 81 -12.63 -1.38 3.31
N ALA A 82 -12.86 -0.10 3.06
CA ALA A 82 -13.06 0.42 1.71
C ALA A 82 -11.78 0.23 0.85
N PRO A 83 -11.89 -0.32 -0.37
CA PRO A 83 -10.74 -0.55 -1.25
C PRO A 83 -9.96 0.73 -1.58
N THR A 84 -10.65 1.84 -1.73
CA THR A 84 -10.08 3.16 -2.07
C THR A 84 -9.08 3.68 -1.04
N VAL A 85 -9.21 3.29 0.23
CA VAL A 85 -8.26 3.66 1.31
C VAL A 85 -6.85 3.09 1.02
N ALA A 86 -6.77 1.95 0.36
CA ALA A 86 -5.51 1.34 -0.06
C ALA A 86 -5.08 1.73 -1.48
N GLY A 87 -5.80 2.66 -2.11
CA GLY A 87 -5.57 3.05 -3.50
C GLY A 87 -6.00 2.01 -4.52
N ILE A 88 -6.91 1.10 -4.16
CA ILE A 88 -7.52 0.16 -5.11
C ILE A 88 -8.54 0.92 -5.96
N ASP A 89 -8.33 0.90 -7.25
CA ASP A 89 -9.14 1.57 -8.28
C ASP A 89 -9.82 0.57 -9.24
N GLU A 90 -9.73 -0.73 -8.95
CA GLU A 90 -10.38 -1.79 -9.73
C GLU A 90 -11.91 -1.77 -9.49
N PRO A 91 -12.73 -1.44 -10.52
CA PRO A 91 -14.17 -1.24 -10.33
C PRO A 91 -14.91 -2.46 -9.83
N ASN A 92 -14.52 -3.67 -10.28
CA ASN A 92 -15.16 -4.91 -9.88
C ASN A 92 -14.95 -5.20 -8.38
N ILE A 93 -13.76 -4.91 -7.87
CA ILE A 93 -13.46 -5.06 -6.43
C ILE A 93 -14.27 -4.05 -5.62
N ILE A 94 -14.28 -2.77 -6.02
CA ILE A 94 -15.01 -1.71 -5.34
C ILE A 94 -16.52 -2.04 -5.31
N THR A 95 -17.08 -2.43 -6.44
CA THR A 95 -18.52 -2.75 -6.57
C THR A 95 -18.90 -3.94 -5.68
N ASN A 96 -18.13 -5.02 -5.73
CA ASN A 96 -18.45 -6.23 -4.97
C ASN A 96 -18.26 -6.05 -3.46
N VAL A 97 -17.23 -5.32 -3.02
CA VAL A 97 -17.06 -4.95 -1.60
C VAL A 97 -18.24 -4.11 -1.13
N THR A 98 -18.64 -3.11 -1.90
CA THR A 98 -19.79 -2.25 -1.56
C THR A 98 -21.09 -3.07 -1.47
N ALA A 99 -21.31 -3.97 -2.41
CA ALA A 99 -22.49 -4.84 -2.41
C ALA A 99 -22.54 -5.75 -1.19
N LEU A 100 -21.41 -6.37 -0.80
CA LEU A 100 -21.33 -7.20 0.40
C LEU A 100 -21.63 -6.41 1.68
N ILE A 101 -21.08 -5.18 1.81
CA ILE A 101 -21.34 -4.31 2.95
C ILE A 101 -22.84 -3.98 3.05
N GLN A 102 -23.46 -3.59 1.92
CA GLN A 102 -24.87 -3.22 1.88
C GLN A 102 -25.79 -4.40 2.19
N LEU A 103 -25.53 -5.57 1.63
CA LEU A 103 -26.32 -6.79 1.88
C LEU A 103 -26.18 -7.25 3.33
N SER A 104 -24.97 -7.23 3.88
CA SER A 104 -24.73 -7.61 5.28
C SER A 104 -25.45 -6.65 6.23
N ALA A 105 -25.35 -5.33 6.01
CA ALA A 105 -26.07 -4.34 6.82
C ALA A 105 -27.59 -4.49 6.73
N LYS A 106 -28.12 -4.71 5.54
CA LYS A 106 -29.56 -4.93 5.33
C LYS A 106 -30.06 -6.20 5.98
N ARG A 107 -29.28 -7.29 5.90
CA ARG A 107 -29.59 -8.55 6.59
C ARG A 107 -29.66 -8.35 8.10
N ASP A 108 -28.69 -7.62 8.67
CA ASP A 108 -28.64 -7.32 10.11
C ASP A 108 -29.83 -6.47 10.54
N GLU A 109 -30.17 -5.42 9.80
CA GLU A 109 -31.34 -4.56 10.08
C GLU A 109 -32.63 -5.38 10.11
N LEU A 110 -32.83 -6.27 9.14
CA LEU A 110 -34.00 -7.13 9.07
C LEU A 110 -34.03 -8.19 10.17
N SER A 111 -32.90 -8.61 10.71
CA SER A 111 -32.84 -9.58 11.81
C SER A 111 -33.56 -9.15 13.08
N TYR A 112 -33.71 -7.82 13.29
CA TYR A 112 -34.44 -7.25 14.42
C TYR A 112 -35.95 -7.18 14.21
N SER A 113 -36.42 -7.21 12.95
CA SER A 113 -37.83 -6.96 12.61
C SER A 113 -38.57 -8.18 12.06
N VAL A 114 -37.86 -9.16 11.49
CA VAL A 114 -38.44 -10.30 10.75
C VAL A 114 -37.85 -11.63 11.21
N LYS A 115 -38.72 -12.62 11.49
CA LYS A 115 -38.33 -13.99 11.87
C LYS A 115 -38.38 -14.98 10.68
N SER A 116 -38.15 -14.53 9.46
CA SER A 116 -38.24 -15.38 8.27
C SER A 116 -36.88 -16.00 7.93
N THR A 117 -36.72 -17.29 8.24
CA THR A 117 -35.53 -18.09 7.87
C THR A 117 -35.29 -18.16 6.35
N LYS A 118 -36.33 -18.14 5.54
CA LYS A 118 -36.23 -18.18 4.08
C LYS A 118 -35.54 -16.90 3.53
N MET A 119 -35.94 -15.75 4.04
CA MET A 119 -35.38 -14.47 3.59
C MET A 119 -33.89 -14.34 3.94
N PHE A 120 -33.49 -14.79 5.13
CA PHE A 120 -32.08 -14.80 5.52
C PHE A 120 -31.24 -15.76 4.65
N SER A 121 -31.82 -16.93 4.29
CA SER A 121 -31.17 -17.85 3.37
C SER A 121 -30.92 -17.23 1.97
N GLU A 122 -31.86 -16.43 1.47
CA GLU A 122 -31.70 -15.71 0.20
C GLU A 122 -30.56 -14.70 0.25
N PHE A 123 -30.46 -13.91 1.34
CA PHE A 123 -29.32 -13.01 1.56
C PHE A 123 -27.99 -13.77 1.65
N ASP A 124 -27.95 -14.87 2.38
CA ASP A 124 -26.75 -15.67 2.56
C ASP A 124 -26.25 -16.26 1.24
N VAL A 125 -27.17 -16.72 0.39
CA VAL A 125 -26.84 -17.23 -0.96
C VAL A 125 -26.31 -16.12 -1.87
N GLU A 126 -26.95 -14.94 -1.85
CA GLU A 126 -26.50 -13.80 -2.65
C GLU A 126 -25.12 -13.28 -2.20
N MET A 127 -24.92 -13.15 -0.90
CA MET A 127 -23.61 -12.74 -0.35
C MET A 127 -22.52 -13.75 -0.67
N GLU A 128 -22.79 -15.05 -0.60
CA GLU A 128 -21.83 -16.09 -0.96
C GLU A 128 -21.47 -16.05 -2.45
N ALA A 129 -22.44 -15.81 -3.33
CA ALA A 129 -22.17 -15.64 -4.75
C ALA A 129 -21.27 -14.43 -5.04
N ILE A 130 -21.56 -13.28 -4.45
CA ILE A 130 -20.75 -12.08 -4.60
C ILE A 130 -19.35 -12.29 -4.01
N LYS A 131 -19.25 -12.92 -2.83
CA LYS A 131 -17.97 -13.25 -2.19
C LYS A 131 -17.08 -14.09 -3.12
N ASN A 132 -17.65 -15.12 -3.77
CA ASN A 132 -16.88 -15.98 -4.67
C ASN A 132 -16.36 -15.21 -5.88
N VAL A 133 -17.19 -14.37 -6.51
CA VAL A 133 -16.76 -13.49 -7.60
C VAL A 133 -15.69 -12.52 -7.13
N LEU A 134 -15.85 -11.94 -5.94
CA LEU A 134 -14.85 -11.02 -5.37
C LEU A 134 -13.51 -11.73 -5.11
N LEU A 135 -13.52 -12.96 -4.61
CA LEU A 135 -12.30 -13.75 -4.40
C LEU A 135 -11.56 -14.00 -5.71
N GLU A 136 -12.27 -14.29 -6.81
CA GLU A 136 -11.68 -14.44 -8.15
C GLU A 136 -11.09 -13.11 -8.66
N ASN A 137 -11.82 -12.00 -8.48
CA ASN A 137 -11.35 -10.66 -8.86
C ASN A 137 -10.10 -10.26 -8.08
N ILE A 138 -10.06 -10.55 -6.77
CA ILE A 138 -8.89 -10.31 -5.92
C ILE A 138 -7.68 -11.08 -6.45
N GLU A 139 -7.84 -12.38 -6.74
CA GLU A 139 -6.74 -13.22 -7.20
C GLU A 139 -6.21 -12.75 -8.56
N THR A 140 -7.11 -12.40 -9.49
CA THR A 140 -6.73 -11.86 -10.80
C THR A 140 -5.96 -10.55 -10.65
N TYR A 141 -6.47 -9.61 -9.86
CA TYR A 141 -5.84 -8.30 -9.69
C TYR A 141 -4.51 -8.40 -8.93
N LYS A 142 -4.41 -9.28 -7.93
CA LYS A 142 -3.15 -9.58 -7.25
C LYS A 142 -2.07 -10.07 -8.23
N ASN A 143 -2.45 -10.93 -9.18
CA ASN A 143 -1.50 -11.43 -10.17
C ASN A 143 -0.94 -10.29 -11.04
N PHE A 144 -1.79 -9.35 -11.48
CA PHE A 144 -1.33 -8.16 -12.19
C PHE A 144 -0.39 -7.30 -11.34
N LEU A 145 -0.78 -6.99 -10.11
CA LEU A 145 0.06 -6.21 -9.19
C LEU A 145 1.39 -6.90 -8.87
N GLN A 146 1.41 -8.22 -8.79
CA GLN A 146 2.63 -8.98 -8.55
C GLN A 146 3.59 -8.92 -9.76
N ILE A 147 3.06 -8.91 -10.97
CA ILE A 147 3.86 -8.71 -12.19
C ILE A 147 4.50 -7.32 -12.17
N ASP A 148 3.71 -6.29 -11.86
CA ASP A 148 4.19 -4.91 -11.76
C ASP A 148 5.23 -4.76 -10.65
N PHE A 149 4.97 -5.32 -9.49
CA PHE A 149 5.89 -5.35 -8.36
C PHE A 149 7.25 -5.99 -8.70
N ASN A 150 7.21 -7.11 -9.39
CA ASN A 150 8.42 -7.79 -9.84
C ASN A 150 9.17 -6.95 -10.89
N GLN A 151 8.45 -6.22 -11.75
CA GLN A 151 9.07 -5.33 -12.73
C GLN A 151 9.74 -4.13 -12.05
N VAL A 152 9.06 -3.50 -11.08
CA VAL A 152 9.64 -2.40 -10.29
C VAL A 152 10.90 -2.87 -9.54
N ASN A 153 10.86 -4.03 -8.90
CA ASN A 153 12.04 -4.58 -8.21
C ASN A 153 13.22 -4.84 -9.18
N ARG A 154 12.97 -5.33 -10.40
CA ARG A 154 14.01 -5.47 -11.42
C ARG A 154 14.60 -4.11 -11.83
N ASN A 155 13.74 -3.09 -11.95
CA ASN A 155 14.18 -1.74 -12.29
C ASN A 155 15.01 -1.11 -11.16
N ILE A 156 14.62 -1.33 -9.90
CA ILE A 156 15.40 -0.91 -8.73
C ILE A 156 16.77 -1.59 -8.74
N ALA A 157 16.82 -2.91 -8.89
CA ALA A 157 18.08 -3.66 -8.92
C ALA A 157 19.02 -3.17 -10.04
N ARG A 158 18.45 -2.83 -11.20
CA ARG A 158 19.21 -2.29 -12.33
C ARG A 158 19.78 -0.91 -12.03
N ALA A 159 18.95 -0.02 -11.46
CA ALA A 159 19.40 1.32 -11.06
C ALA A 159 20.42 1.28 -9.91
N GLU A 160 20.28 0.35 -8.96
CA GLU A 160 21.27 0.13 -7.89
C GLU A 160 22.60 -0.40 -8.47
N GLY A 161 22.54 -1.21 -9.51
CA GLY A 161 23.73 -1.63 -10.26
C GLY A 161 24.44 -0.43 -10.91
N GLU A 162 23.70 0.52 -11.47
CA GLU A 162 24.25 1.78 -12.00
C GLU A 162 24.88 2.64 -10.88
N VAL A 163 24.23 2.74 -9.72
CA VAL A 163 24.77 3.44 -8.55
C VAL A 163 26.09 2.84 -8.08
N SER A 164 26.24 1.53 -8.13
CA SER A 164 27.48 0.84 -7.72
C SER A 164 28.71 1.22 -8.56
N GLN A 165 28.50 1.79 -9.74
CA GLN A 165 29.58 2.31 -10.60
C GLN A 165 30.01 3.74 -10.26
N LEU A 166 29.26 4.43 -9.40
CA LEU A 166 29.53 5.80 -9.00
C LEU A 166 30.62 5.85 -7.90
N PRO A 167 31.31 7.00 -7.71
CA PRO A 167 32.17 7.22 -6.56
C PRO A 167 31.44 7.00 -5.23
N GLU A 168 32.11 6.51 -4.21
CA GLU A 168 31.55 6.16 -2.90
C GLU A 168 30.75 7.31 -2.27
N ILE A 169 31.27 8.55 -2.39
CA ILE A 169 30.57 9.75 -1.89
C ILE A 169 29.17 9.93 -2.52
N GLN A 170 29.06 9.71 -3.83
CA GLN A 170 27.78 9.79 -4.54
C GLN A 170 26.85 8.65 -4.15
N GLN A 171 27.37 7.45 -3.95
CA GLN A 171 26.59 6.30 -3.46
C GLN A 171 25.99 6.59 -2.08
N ASP A 172 26.78 7.14 -1.16
CA ASP A 172 26.34 7.51 0.19
C ASP A 172 25.26 8.59 0.16
N TYR A 173 25.41 9.60 -0.69
CA TYR A 173 24.42 10.65 -0.88
C TYR A 173 23.07 10.07 -1.37
N ILE A 174 23.09 9.22 -2.39
CA ILE A 174 21.88 8.58 -2.93
C ILE A 174 21.19 7.76 -1.85
N LYS A 175 21.94 7.01 -1.05
CA LYS A 175 21.41 6.22 0.05
C LYS A 175 20.65 7.05 1.10
N ILE A 176 21.21 8.21 1.46
CA ILE A 176 20.60 9.14 2.42
C ILE A 176 19.37 9.82 1.81
N ALA A 177 19.44 10.28 0.56
CA ALA A 177 18.33 10.92 -0.14
C ALA A 177 17.12 10.00 -0.29
N ARG A 178 17.31 8.73 -0.65
CA ARG A 178 16.22 7.72 -0.74
C ARG A 178 15.51 7.53 0.61
N LYS A 179 16.26 7.50 1.71
CA LYS A 179 15.66 7.39 3.05
C LYS A 179 14.81 8.60 3.40
N TYR A 180 15.24 9.79 2.99
CA TYR A 180 14.49 11.02 3.21
C TYR A 180 13.17 11.02 2.43
N ASP A 181 13.24 10.77 1.13
CA ASP A 181 12.06 10.77 0.24
C ASP A 181 10.98 9.76 0.65
N LEU A 182 11.39 8.58 1.18
CA LEU A 182 10.45 7.57 1.66
C LEU A 182 9.77 7.94 3.00
N LYS A 183 10.38 8.83 3.78
CA LYS A 183 9.86 9.22 5.09
C LYS A 183 8.97 10.46 5.06
N ASP A 184 9.11 11.28 4.03
CA ASP A 184 8.40 12.56 3.87
C ASP A 184 6.98 12.36 3.27
N GLN A 185 6.49 11.12 3.13
CA GLN A 185 5.20 10.72 2.57
C GLN A 185 4.33 9.96 3.58
#